data_ee71e1211be70c8d2e5f012862903e95
#
_entry.id   ee71e1211be70c8d2e5f012862903e95
#
_cell.length_a   1.000
_cell.length_b   1.000
_cell.length_c   1.000
_cell.angle_alpha   90.00
_cell.angle_beta   90.00
_cell.angle_gamma   90.00
#
_symmetry.space_group_name_H-M   'P 1'
#
loop_
_entity.id
_entity.type
_entity.pdbx_description
1 polymer ?
#
loop_
_entity_poly.entity_id
_entity_poly.type
_entity_poly.pdbx_seq_one_letter_code
_entity_poly.pdbx_strand_id
1 'polypeptide(L)'
;MKIRIAAIAALAAAVLAGCTTTEEANTVIQSRWIGQPAELFFTQYGPPISEFPMGSGNILYTWRGGDKTRYIPPTYATPAPAQTTTRTVTREPKPGVTVTKTTTIGGGYAAQPQMISPPRYEELYCELQITADPSDRIVAIRATNDTDGEGLSFSRCAEVLNAHPQK
;
A
#
# COMPACT_ATOMS: atom_id res chain seq x y z
N MET A 1 14.10 15.54 -30.79
CA MET A 1 13.54 14.28 -30.28
C MET A 1 14.27 13.78 -29.02
N LYS A 2 15.61 13.89 -28.93
CA LYS A 2 16.41 13.42 -27.75
C LYS A 2 16.08 14.15 -26.44
N ILE A 3 15.74 15.43 -26.43
CA ILE A 3 15.41 16.23 -25.23
C ILE A 3 14.07 15.81 -24.62
N ARG A 4 13.08 15.43 -25.43
CA ARG A 4 11.76 14.97 -24.92
C ARG A 4 11.83 13.62 -24.24
N ILE A 5 12.68 12.72 -24.72
CA ILE A 5 12.90 11.39 -24.12
C ILE A 5 13.63 11.53 -22.78
N ALA A 6 14.61 12.42 -22.68
CA ALA A 6 15.33 12.68 -21.42
C ALA A 6 14.40 13.29 -20.34
N ALA A 7 13.49 14.19 -20.73
CA ALA A 7 12.53 14.77 -19.79
C ALA A 7 11.51 13.75 -19.26
N ILE A 8 11.04 12.82 -20.10
CA ILE A 8 10.12 11.75 -19.70
C ILE A 8 10.82 10.75 -18.78
N ALA A 9 12.08 10.39 -19.07
CA ALA A 9 12.86 9.50 -18.23
C ALA A 9 13.16 10.12 -16.84
N ALA A 10 13.42 11.42 -16.76
CA ALA A 10 13.63 12.15 -15.52
C ALA A 10 12.35 12.22 -14.68
N LEU A 11 11.19 12.40 -15.31
CA LEU A 11 9.89 12.43 -14.62
C LEU A 11 9.52 11.04 -14.07
N ALA A 12 9.79 9.97 -14.81
CA ALA A 12 9.55 8.60 -14.38
C ALA A 12 10.44 8.20 -13.18
N ALA A 13 11.71 8.65 -13.16
CA ALA A 13 12.62 8.41 -12.05
C ALA A 13 12.18 9.14 -10.75
N ALA A 14 11.54 10.30 -10.86
CA ALA A 14 11.06 11.06 -9.71
C ALA A 14 9.86 10.39 -9.02
N VAL A 15 9.02 9.64 -9.74
CA VAL A 15 7.84 8.97 -9.19
C VAL A 15 8.22 7.71 -8.39
N LEU A 16 9.30 7.00 -8.76
CA LEU A 16 9.80 5.84 -8.01
C LEU A 16 10.48 6.21 -6.67
N ALA A 17 10.69 7.49 -6.43
CA ALA A 17 11.43 8.00 -5.28
C ALA A 17 10.56 8.23 -4.02
N GLY A 18 9.28 7.94 -4.06
CA GLY A 18 8.33 8.22 -2.97
C GLY A 18 7.96 7.05 -2.09
N CYS A 19 8.26 5.82 -2.49
CA CYS A 19 7.90 4.63 -1.73
C CYS A 19 9.02 4.28 -0.75
N THR A 20 8.84 4.54 0.55
CA THR A 20 9.76 4.09 1.59
C THR A 20 9.34 2.71 2.05
N THR A 21 10.26 1.76 2.01
CA THR A 21 10.08 0.41 2.52
C THR A 21 10.42 0.33 4.01
N THR A 22 9.97 -0.72 4.69
CA THR A 22 10.34 -1.00 6.10
C THR A 22 11.85 -1.07 6.29
N GLU A 23 12.59 -1.64 5.34
CA GLU A 23 14.06 -1.75 5.42
C GLU A 23 14.75 -0.37 5.36
N GLU A 24 14.31 0.47 4.44
CA GLU A 24 14.82 1.84 4.34
C GLU A 24 14.46 2.66 5.59
N ALA A 25 13.23 2.52 6.11
CA ALA A 25 12.82 3.15 7.35
C ALA A 25 13.69 2.69 8.53
N ASN A 26 13.92 1.38 8.66
CA ASN A 26 14.79 0.83 9.71
C ASN A 26 16.20 1.41 9.66
N THR A 27 16.79 1.55 8.48
CA THR A 27 18.12 2.14 8.31
C THR A 27 18.17 3.58 8.83
N VAL A 28 17.16 4.38 8.51
CA VAL A 28 17.05 5.77 8.98
C VAL A 28 16.81 5.83 10.49
N ILE A 29 15.91 4.98 11.01
CA ILE A 29 15.58 4.88 12.43
C ILE A 29 16.86 4.54 13.24
N GLN A 30 17.58 3.52 12.82
CA GLN A 30 18.83 3.09 13.47
C GLN A 30 19.89 4.19 13.46
N SER A 31 20.11 4.84 12.32
CA SER A 31 21.08 5.91 12.20
C SER A 31 20.79 7.13 13.09
N ARG A 32 19.51 7.37 13.38
CA ARG A 32 19.06 8.51 14.19
C ARG A 32 19.09 8.19 15.69
N TRP A 33 18.74 6.98 16.08
CA TRP A 33 18.41 6.66 17.45
C TRP A 33 19.47 5.82 18.18
N ILE A 34 20.29 5.03 17.49
CA ILE A 34 21.38 4.30 18.16
C ILE A 34 22.34 5.29 18.82
N GLY A 35 22.63 5.06 20.11
CA GLY A 35 23.45 5.91 20.96
C GLY A 35 22.71 7.06 21.63
N GLN A 36 21.43 7.33 21.26
CA GLN A 36 20.61 8.33 21.95
C GLN A 36 19.98 7.75 23.23
N PRO A 37 19.62 8.59 24.23
CA PRO A 37 18.87 8.16 25.39
C PRO A 37 17.49 7.63 24.99
N ALA A 38 17.06 6.50 25.58
CA ALA A 38 15.73 5.94 25.33
C ALA A 38 14.62 6.86 25.85
N GLU A 39 14.87 7.56 26.96
CA GLU A 39 13.96 8.59 27.48
C GLU A 39 13.65 9.67 26.44
N LEU A 40 14.62 10.08 25.61
CA LEU A 40 14.42 11.07 24.57
C LEU A 40 13.45 10.57 23.50
N PHE A 41 13.55 9.27 23.12
CA PHE A 41 12.62 8.65 22.19
C PHE A 41 11.19 8.65 22.77
N PHE A 42 11.03 8.21 24.01
CA PHE A 42 9.71 8.11 24.66
C PHE A 42 9.08 9.48 24.96
N THR A 43 9.91 10.48 25.24
CA THR A 43 9.42 11.87 25.36
C THR A 43 8.83 12.38 24.05
N GLN A 44 9.40 12.00 22.91
CA GLN A 44 8.97 12.47 21.60
C GLN A 44 7.79 11.67 21.04
N TYR A 45 7.75 10.35 21.25
CA TYR A 45 6.80 9.45 20.60
C TYR A 45 5.82 8.76 21.55
N GLY A 46 5.96 8.99 22.85
CA GLY A 46 5.14 8.37 23.89
C GLY A 46 5.77 7.16 24.55
N PRO A 47 5.21 6.70 25.68
CA PRO A 47 5.78 5.63 26.49
C PRO A 47 5.75 4.27 25.77
N PRO A 48 6.62 3.34 26.14
CA PRO A 48 6.57 1.97 25.65
C PRO A 48 5.31 1.25 26.16
N ILE A 49 4.85 0.27 25.41
CA ILE A 49 3.72 -0.59 25.83
C ILE A 49 4.17 -1.75 26.72
N SER A 50 5.46 -2.11 26.68
CA SER A 50 6.04 -3.10 27.57
C SER A 50 7.54 -2.91 27.74
N GLU A 51 8.04 -3.39 28.88
CA GLU A 51 9.45 -3.40 29.25
C GLU A 51 9.84 -4.80 29.70
N PHE A 52 11.00 -5.27 29.27
CA PHE A 52 11.53 -6.56 29.65
C PHE A 52 13.00 -6.42 30.04
N PRO A 53 13.34 -6.60 31.33
CA PRO A 53 14.74 -6.60 31.78
C PRO A 53 15.45 -7.85 31.28
N MET A 54 16.58 -7.67 30.63
CA MET A 54 17.42 -8.74 30.08
C MET A 54 18.49 -9.14 31.09
N GLY A 55 18.92 -10.42 31.06
CA GLY A 55 19.97 -10.91 31.95
C GLY A 55 21.33 -10.23 31.79
N SER A 56 21.55 -9.50 30.70
CA SER A 56 22.74 -8.67 30.44
C SER A 56 22.73 -7.31 31.16
N GLY A 57 21.62 -6.98 31.85
CA GLY A 57 21.39 -5.66 32.43
C GLY A 57 20.77 -4.64 31.46
N ASN A 58 20.61 -5.00 30.18
CA ASN A 58 19.88 -4.20 29.22
C ASN A 58 18.37 -4.30 29.44
N ILE A 59 17.62 -3.34 28.93
CA ILE A 59 16.16 -3.35 28.92
C ILE A 59 15.68 -3.39 27.49
N LEU A 60 14.77 -4.32 27.20
CA LEU A 60 14.06 -4.40 25.91
C LEU A 60 12.70 -3.74 26.08
N TYR A 61 12.48 -2.67 25.35
CA TYR A 61 11.21 -1.98 25.25
C TYR A 61 10.47 -2.41 23.99
N THR A 62 9.17 -2.57 24.09
CA THR A 62 8.26 -2.63 22.95
C THR A 62 7.48 -1.32 22.91
N TRP A 63 7.58 -0.60 21.82
CA TRP A 63 6.84 0.61 21.57
C TRP A 63 5.89 0.42 20.39
N ARG A 64 4.70 0.98 20.48
CA ARG A 64 3.73 1.00 19.40
C ARG A 64 3.13 2.39 19.28
N GLY A 65 2.96 2.85 18.02
CA GLY A 65 2.34 4.13 17.75
C GLY A 65 1.85 4.27 16.31
N GLY A 66 1.24 5.41 16.02
CA GLY A 66 0.70 5.68 14.71
C GLY A 66 -0.56 4.88 14.36
N ASP A 67 -1.30 4.43 15.38
CA ASP A 67 -2.53 3.67 15.17
C ASP A 67 -3.54 4.47 14.35
N LYS A 68 -4.03 3.85 13.27
CA LYS A 68 -5.04 4.41 12.38
C LYS A 68 -5.83 3.30 11.72
N THR A 69 -7.13 3.49 11.59
CA THR A 69 -7.99 2.57 10.84
C THR A 69 -8.20 3.07 9.42
N ARG A 70 -7.92 2.23 8.43
CA ARG A 70 -8.14 2.48 7.00
C ARG A 70 -9.33 1.67 6.50
N TYR A 71 -10.29 2.33 5.87
CA TYR A 71 -11.38 1.64 5.18
C TYR A 71 -10.96 1.26 3.76
N ILE A 72 -11.09 -0.02 3.43
CA ILE A 72 -10.88 -0.55 2.08
C ILE A 72 -12.25 -0.80 1.45
N PRO A 73 -12.62 -0.08 0.38
CA PRO A 73 -13.91 -0.26 -0.27
C PRO A 73 -14.01 -1.62 -0.96
N PRO A 74 -15.23 -2.12 -1.19
CA PRO A 74 -15.44 -3.36 -1.94
C PRO A 74 -14.96 -3.21 -3.38
N THR A 75 -14.41 -4.29 -3.91
CA THR A 75 -14.01 -4.37 -5.31
C THR A 75 -15.03 -5.19 -6.10
N TYR A 76 -15.40 -4.69 -7.27
CA TYR A 76 -16.35 -5.35 -8.17
C TYR A 76 -15.69 -5.76 -9.47
N ALA A 77 -16.13 -6.89 -10.03
CA ALA A 77 -15.74 -7.30 -11.37
C ALA A 77 -16.22 -6.28 -12.40
N THR A 78 -15.40 -6.02 -13.42
CA THR A 78 -15.87 -5.26 -14.58
C THR A 78 -16.96 -6.06 -15.29
N PRO A 79 -18.16 -5.50 -15.47
CA PRO A 79 -19.21 -6.20 -16.18
C PRO A 79 -18.75 -6.58 -17.58
N ALA A 80 -19.05 -7.82 -17.99
CA ALA A 80 -18.83 -8.21 -19.38
C ALA A 80 -19.70 -7.32 -20.30
N PRO A 81 -19.14 -6.87 -21.43
CA PRO A 81 -19.91 -6.07 -22.38
C PRO A 81 -21.15 -6.86 -22.82
N ALA A 82 -22.28 -6.17 -22.91
CA ALA A 82 -23.53 -6.77 -23.37
C ALA A 82 -23.32 -7.38 -24.76
N GLN A 83 -23.59 -8.68 -24.91
CA GLN A 83 -23.44 -9.35 -26.19
C GLN A 83 -24.61 -8.96 -27.09
N THR A 84 -24.29 -8.39 -28.23
CA THR A 84 -25.29 -8.12 -29.30
C THR A 84 -25.22 -9.26 -30.29
N THR A 85 -26.31 -9.99 -30.44
CA THR A 85 -26.42 -11.05 -31.44
C THR A 85 -27.14 -10.53 -32.67
N THR A 86 -26.44 -10.53 -33.79
CA THR A 86 -27.02 -10.16 -35.10
C THR A 86 -27.33 -11.43 -35.87
N ARG A 87 -28.60 -11.64 -36.22
CA ARG A 87 -29.04 -12.73 -37.06
C ARG A 87 -29.42 -12.20 -38.44
N THR A 88 -28.71 -12.62 -39.46
CA THR A 88 -28.99 -12.29 -40.86
C THR A 88 -29.65 -13.51 -41.53
N VAL A 89 -30.81 -13.36 -42.10
CA VAL A 89 -31.51 -14.40 -42.88
C VAL A 89 -31.71 -13.88 -44.29
N THR A 90 -31.09 -14.57 -45.25
CA THR A 90 -31.23 -14.27 -46.68
C THR A 90 -32.17 -15.30 -47.28
N ARG A 91 -33.16 -14.85 -48.01
CA ARG A 91 -34.11 -15.71 -48.74
C ARG A 91 -34.19 -15.23 -50.20
N GLU A 92 -34.34 -16.19 -51.09
CA GLU A 92 -34.57 -15.94 -52.51
C GLU A 92 -36.00 -16.35 -52.85
N PRO A 93 -37.00 -15.46 -52.70
CA PRO A 93 -38.40 -15.77 -52.89
C PRO A 93 -38.80 -15.95 -54.39
N LYS A 94 -37.97 -15.46 -55.34
CA LYS A 94 -38.09 -15.62 -56.78
C LYS A 94 -36.71 -15.66 -57.40
N PRO A 95 -36.50 -16.30 -58.54
CA PRO A 95 -35.23 -16.30 -59.25
C PRO A 95 -34.75 -14.85 -59.50
N GLY A 96 -33.53 -14.52 -59.05
CA GLY A 96 -32.91 -13.23 -59.17
C GLY A 96 -33.35 -12.15 -58.17
N VAL A 97 -34.16 -12.50 -57.15
CA VAL A 97 -34.58 -11.58 -56.08
C VAL A 97 -34.10 -12.08 -54.73
N THR A 98 -33.08 -11.44 -54.19
CA THR A 98 -32.53 -11.76 -52.85
C THR A 98 -33.09 -10.78 -51.83
N VAL A 99 -33.77 -11.27 -50.80
CA VAL A 99 -34.22 -10.47 -49.66
C VAL A 99 -33.41 -10.83 -48.43
N THR A 100 -32.64 -9.87 -47.92
CA THR A 100 -31.85 -10.02 -46.71
C THR A 100 -32.56 -9.30 -45.55
N LYS A 101 -32.95 -10.04 -44.53
CA LYS A 101 -33.48 -9.47 -43.29
C LYS A 101 -32.45 -9.63 -42.18
N THR A 102 -31.92 -8.51 -41.75
CA THR A 102 -31.02 -8.47 -40.60
C THR A 102 -31.80 -8.08 -39.35
N THR A 103 -31.78 -8.93 -38.34
CA THR A 103 -32.38 -8.63 -37.05
C THR A 103 -31.27 -8.56 -36.01
N THR A 104 -31.04 -7.40 -35.45
CA THR A 104 -30.13 -7.21 -34.35
C THR A 104 -30.91 -7.30 -33.04
N ILE A 105 -30.65 -8.34 -32.27
CA ILE A 105 -31.22 -8.48 -30.93
C ILE A 105 -30.18 -7.84 -30.00
N GLY A 106 -30.43 -6.59 -29.63
CA GLY A 106 -29.60 -5.86 -28.71
C GLY A 106 -29.96 -6.14 -27.25
N GLY A 107 -28.96 -6.32 -26.43
CA GLY A 107 -29.03 -6.07 -25.03
C GLY A 107 -29.76 -7.09 -24.19
N GLY A 108 -29.06 -8.16 -23.84
CA GLY A 108 -29.28 -8.74 -22.52
C GLY A 108 -29.00 -7.66 -21.48
N TYR A 109 -29.72 -7.67 -20.35
CA TYR A 109 -29.38 -6.82 -19.19
C TYR A 109 -27.91 -6.96 -18.90
N ALA A 110 -27.18 -5.84 -18.75
CA ALA A 110 -25.81 -5.88 -18.32
C ALA A 110 -25.76 -6.68 -17.00
N ALA A 111 -24.96 -7.72 -16.96
CA ALA A 111 -24.79 -8.49 -15.74
C ALA A 111 -24.40 -7.55 -14.61
N GLN A 112 -25.05 -7.64 -13.46
CA GLN A 112 -24.67 -6.83 -12.31
C GLN A 112 -23.23 -7.12 -11.95
N PRO A 113 -22.43 -6.07 -11.61
CA PRO A 113 -21.06 -6.27 -11.18
C PRO A 113 -21.01 -7.24 -10.01
N GLN A 114 -20.27 -8.34 -10.16
CA GLN A 114 -20.05 -9.29 -9.08
C GLN A 114 -19.02 -8.75 -8.11
N MET A 115 -19.33 -8.78 -6.81
CA MET A 115 -18.38 -8.38 -5.78
C MET A 115 -17.23 -9.40 -5.73
N ILE A 116 -15.99 -8.93 -5.93
CA ILE A 116 -14.77 -9.75 -5.85
C ILE A 116 -14.26 -9.76 -4.41
N SER A 117 -14.25 -8.59 -3.74
CA SER A 117 -13.78 -8.44 -2.38
C SER A 117 -14.78 -7.61 -1.58
N PRO A 118 -15.16 -8.07 -0.37
CA PRO A 118 -16.01 -7.29 0.52
C PRO A 118 -15.27 -6.07 1.08
N PRO A 119 -15.99 -5.05 1.57
CA PRO A 119 -15.38 -3.96 2.31
C PRO A 119 -14.75 -4.48 3.59
N ARG A 120 -13.61 -3.91 3.97
CA ARG A 120 -12.91 -4.27 5.21
C ARG A 120 -12.23 -3.07 5.82
N TYR A 121 -11.93 -3.19 7.11
CA TYR A 121 -11.09 -2.22 7.83
C TYR A 121 -9.73 -2.85 8.07
N GLU A 122 -8.68 -2.05 7.87
CA GLU A 122 -7.30 -2.42 8.17
C GLU A 122 -6.77 -1.49 9.24
N GLU A 123 -6.12 -2.05 10.25
CA GLU A 123 -5.42 -1.28 11.28
C GLU A 123 -3.98 -1.04 10.85
N LEU A 124 -3.59 0.22 10.79
CA LEU A 124 -2.24 0.66 10.49
C LEU A 124 -1.54 1.02 11.80
N TYR A 125 -0.32 0.55 11.98
CA TYR A 125 0.51 0.88 13.14
C TYR A 125 1.98 0.58 12.87
N CYS A 126 2.83 1.19 13.68
CA CYS A 126 4.26 0.93 13.75
C CYS A 126 4.60 0.35 15.12
N GLU A 127 5.25 -0.81 15.16
CA GLU A 127 5.75 -1.41 16.38
C GLU A 127 7.26 -1.58 16.31
N LEU A 128 7.95 -1.11 17.34
CA LEU A 128 9.39 -1.15 17.45
C LEU A 128 9.82 -1.96 18.66
N GLN A 129 10.91 -2.71 18.51
CA GLN A 129 11.73 -3.18 19.62
C GLN A 129 12.95 -2.28 19.80
N ILE A 130 13.13 -1.79 21.01
CA ILE A 130 14.20 -0.87 21.40
C ILE A 130 14.95 -1.51 22.54
N THR A 131 16.24 -1.72 22.39
CA THR A 131 17.10 -2.22 23.47
C THR A 131 17.95 -1.08 23.98
N ALA A 132 17.86 -0.78 25.27
CA ALA A 132 18.73 0.17 25.94
C ALA A 132 19.73 -0.52 26.87
N ASP A 133 20.92 0.03 27.00
CA ASP A 133 21.93 -0.42 27.94
C ASP A 133 21.64 0.11 29.37
N PRO A 134 22.42 -0.29 30.40
CA PRO A 134 22.21 0.19 31.78
C PRO A 134 22.40 1.70 31.96
N SER A 135 22.93 2.41 30.97
CA SER A 135 23.07 3.87 30.94
C SER A 135 21.93 4.57 30.19
N ASP A 136 20.83 3.85 29.92
CA ASP A 136 19.66 4.27 29.17
C ASP A 136 19.95 4.68 27.71
N ARG A 137 21.03 4.16 27.11
CA ARG A 137 21.33 4.42 25.70
C ARG A 137 20.80 3.32 24.81
N ILE A 138 20.14 3.71 23.73
CA ILE A 138 19.66 2.79 22.71
C ILE A 138 20.86 2.12 22.02
N VAL A 139 20.99 0.81 22.17
CA VAL A 139 22.01 -0.01 21.51
C VAL A 139 21.46 -0.76 20.31
N ALA A 140 20.16 -0.97 20.26
CA ALA A 140 19.46 -1.54 19.10
C ALA A 140 18.04 -0.99 19.01
N ILE A 141 17.58 -0.75 17.80
CA ILE A 141 16.22 -0.35 17.51
C ILE A 141 15.81 -0.91 16.14
N ARG A 142 14.63 -1.50 16.05
CA ARG A 142 14.10 -2.05 14.78
C ARG A 142 12.58 -2.10 14.78
N ALA A 143 11.98 -1.96 13.62
CA ALA A 143 10.57 -2.28 13.41
C ALA A 143 10.40 -3.81 13.46
N THR A 144 9.48 -4.26 14.31
CA THR A 144 9.08 -5.67 14.44
C THR A 144 7.74 -5.93 13.78
N ASN A 145 6.89 -4.90 13.73
CA ASN A 145 5.65 -4.93 12.99
C ASN A 145 5.43 -3.55 12.35
N ASP A 146 5.41 -3.52 11.04
CA ASP A 146 5.29 -2.31 10.26
C ASP A 146 4.23 -2.56 9.18
N THR A 147 3.07 -1.97 9.36
CA THR A 147 2.01 -2.08 8.38
C THR A 147 2.29 -1.17 7.19
N ASP A 148 1.56 -1.35 6.10
CA ASP A 148 1.58 -0.38 5.01
C ASP A 148 1.28 1.02 5.54
N GLY A 149 1.92 2.03 4.95
CA GLY A 149 1.62 3.43 5.22
C GLY A 149 0.36 3.90 4.49
N GLU A 150 0.13 5.20 4.56
CA GLU A 150 -0.96 5.83 3.83
C GLU A 150 -0.55 6.08 2.37
N GLY A 151 -1.50 5.95 1.47
CA GLY A 151 -1.28 6.21 0.05
C GLY A 151 -0.31 5.22 -0.60
N LEU A 152 0.86 5.69 -1.01
CA LEU A 152 1.90 4.91 -1.69
C LEU A 152 3.07 4.52 -0.77
N SER A 153 2.99 4.79 0.53
CA SER A 153 4.01 4.37 1.49
C SER A 153 3.85 2.89 1.84
N PHE A 154 4.97 2.15 1.87
CA PHE A 154 5.02 0.75 2.28
C PHE A 154 5.49 0.59 3.74
N SER A 155 5.58 1.68 4.49
CA SER A 155 6.04 1.68 5.88
C SER A 155 5.28 2.72 6.70
N ARG A 156 4.51 2.24 7.66
CA ARG A 156 3.87 3.10 8.65
C ARG A 156 4.90 3.69 9.61
N CYS A 157 5.96 2.94 9.91
CA CYS A 157 7.07 3.41 10.73
C CYS A 157 7.79 4.60 10.10
N ALA A 158 7.97 4.58 8.76
CA ALA A 158 8.55 5.72 8.04
C ALA A 158 7.72 7.00 8.23
N GLU A 159 6.41 6.89 8.17
CA GLU A 159 5.50 8.02 8.33
C GLU A 159 5.49 8.56 9.76
N VAL A 160 5.28 7.66 10.74
CA VAL A 160 5.13 8.02 12.15
C VAL A 160 6.40 8.63 12.71
N LEU A 161 7.57 8.10 12.33
CA LEU A 161 8.87 8.55 12.82
C LEU A 161 9.56 9.53 11.88
N ASN A 162 8.90 9.92 10.78
CA ASN A 162 9.48 10.72 9.71
C ASN A 162 10.84 10.17 9.24
N ALA A 163 10.89 8.84 9.05
CA ALA A 163 12.09 8.08 8.75
C ALA A 163 12.21 7.77 7.25
N HIS A 164 12.11 8.80 6.43
CA HIS A 164 12.33 8.71 4.99
C HIS A 164 13.81 8.89 4.66
N PRO A 165 14.38 8.11 3.72
CA PRO A 165 15.74 8.30 3.25
C PRO A 165 15.94 9.74 2.73
N GLN A 166 16.96 10.40 3.20
CA GLN A 166 17.40 11.69 2.64
C GLN A 166 18.06 11.43 1.30
N LYS A 167 17.62 12.12 0.25
CA LYS A 167 18.20 12.08 -1.09
C LYS A 167 19.20 13.18 -1.27
#